data_b8685200fb5e534863d34a2e7e2576ba
#
_entry.id   b8685200fb5e534863d34a2e7e2576ba
#
_cell.length_a   1.000
_cell.length_b   1.000
_cell.length_c   1.000
_cell.angle_alpha   90.00
_cell.angle_beta   90.00
_cell.angle_gamma   90.00
#
_symmetry.space_group_name_H-M   'P 1'
#
loop_
_entity.id
_entity.type
_entity.pdbx_description
1 polymer ?
#
loop_
_entity_poly.entity_id
_entity_poly.type
_entity_poly.pdbx_seq_one_letter_code
_entity_poly.pdbx_strand_id
1 'polypeptide(L)'
;KSSAIGEEIVGVELTPSEIRLSQVSNNKANQWVLDKFFVHKFEGIPEGGTVLEHPDKIADELKIAIQKSKINTSNAAIAIPVTSAIIRVVTSPLMTDEELNTAISSDSLWENLVQLTDNLEDYSIFHQVINRNQKDNTMDILFVASKLTDINSYTNIIKNAGLNPVIIDVKCFALKSAVDQVNQLTNKTEDANLTAVLEFGLDE
;
A
#
# COMPACT_ATOMS: atom_id res chain seq x y z
N LYS A 1 4.60 17.32 1.95
CA LYS A 1 4.11 16.18 2.72
C LYS A 1 3.66 16.71 4.09
N SER A 2 2.41 17.14 4.20
CA SER A 2 1.79 17.39 5.51
C SER A 2 1.28 16.01 5.95
N SER A 3 1.95 15.41 6.93
CA SER A 3 1.37 14.33 7.68
C SER A 3 0.18 14.90 8.43
N ALA A 4 -1.02 14.35 8.22
CA ALA A 4 -2.20 14.62 9.02
C ALA A 4 -1.97 14.01 10.42
N ILE A 5 -1.11 14.67 11.21
CA ILE A 5 -0.88 14.30 12.61
C ILE A 5 -2.15 14.72 13.36
N GLY A 6 -2.98 13.74 13.72
CA GLY A 6 -4.15 13.93 14.57
C GLY A 6 -5.52 13.68 13.93
N GLU A 7 -5.60 13.39 12.63
CA GLU A 7 -6.87 12.98 12.02
C GLU A 7 -7.03 11.45 12.09
N GLU A 8 -8.18 10.98 12.53
CA GLU A 8 -8.52 9.57 12.52
C GLU A 8 -8.63 9.07 11.06
N ILE A 9 -8.06 7.91 10.78
CA ILE A 9 -8.04 7.30 9.45
C ILE A 9 -8.60 5.88 9.56
N VAL A 10 -9.45 5.49 8.61
CA VAL A 10 -9.88 4.11 8.44
C VAL A 10 -9.00 3.41 7.41
N GLY A 11 -8.43 2.27 7.79
CA GLY A 11 -7.78 1.35 6.85
C GLY A 11 -8.86 0.59 6.08
N VAL A 12 -8.74 0.54 4.76
CA VAL A 12 -9.68 -0.13 3.86
C VAL A 12 -8.93 -1.14 3.01
N GLU A 13 -9.34 -2.38 3.07
CA GLU A 13 -8.93 -3.43 2.15
C GLU A 13 -10.14 -3.90 1.36
N LEU A 14 -10.01 -3.94 0.04
CA LEU A 14 -11.05 -4.35 -0.91
C LEU A 14 -10.63 -5.67 -1.55
N THR A 15 -11.49 -6.69 -1.44
CA THR A 15 -11.33 -7.95 -2.15
C THR A 15 -12.59 -8.25 -2.98
N PRO A 16 -12.57 -9.23 -3.89
CA PRO A 16 -13.73 -9.61 -4.68
C PRO A 16 -14.95 -10.08 -3.89
N SER A 17 -14.80 -10.52 -2.65
CA SER A 17 -15.87 -11.13 -1.84
C SER A 17 -16.08 -10.50 -0.48
N GLU A 18 -15.14 -9.69 -0.01
CA GLU A 18 -15.23 -9.04 1.30
C GLU A 18 -14.50 -7.69 1.37
N ILE A 19 -14.95 -6.85 2.29
CA ILE A 19 -14.33 -5.56 2.63
C ILE A 19 -13.92 -5.60 4.09
N ARG A 20 -12.66 -5.28 4.35
CA ARG A 20 -12.11 -5.20 5.71
C ARG A 20 -11.85 -3.75 6.05
N LEU A 21 -12.35 -3.34 7.20
CA LEU A 21 -12.19 -1.99 7.74
C LEU A 21 -11.49 -2.06 9.09
N SER A 22 -10.50 -1.20 9.31
CA SER A 22 -9.82 -1.06 10.59
C SER A 22 -9.63 0.41 10.95
N GLN A 23 -9.85 0.75 12.21
CA GLN A 23 -9.55 2.07 12.75
C GLN A 23 -8.61 1.91 13.92
N VAL A 24 -7.53 2.67 13.91
CA VAL A 24 -6.52 2.66 14.96
C VAL A 24 -6.32 4.06 15.49
N SER A 25 -5.99 4.17 16.76
CA SER A 25 -5.63 5.43 17.41
C SER A 25 -4.34 5.29 18.21
N ASN A 26 -3.82 6.43 18.63
CA ASN A 26 -2.71 6.47 19.57
C ASN A 26 -3.23 6.80 20.96
N ASN A 27 -2.91 5.94 21.94
CA ASN A 27 -3.22 6.21 23.34
C ASN A 27 -2.26 7.26 23.94
N LYS A 28 -2.55 7.67 25.19
CA LYS A 28 -1.72 8.66 25.91
C LYS A 28 -0.26 8.22 26.13
N ALA A 29 0.05 6.93 26.02
CA ALA A 29 1.38 6.37 26.10
C ALA A 29 2.06 6.25 24.72
N ASN A 30 1.49 6.87 23.69
CA ASN A 30 1.94 6.79 22.28
C ASN A 30 2.00 5.35 21.74
N GLN A 31 1.06 4.50 22.18
CA GLN A 31 0.93 3.14 21.70
C GLN A 31 -0.28 3.03 20.77
N TRP A 32 -0.13 2.27 19.71
CA TRP A 32 -1.21 1.98 18.79
C TRP A 32 -2.26 1.07 19.42
N VAL A 33 -3.52 1.45 19.28
CA VAL A 33 -4.69 0.71 19.76
C VAL A 33 -5.63 0.47 18.58
N LEU A 34 -6.07 -0.77 18.42
CA LEU A 34 -7.12 -1.11 17.46
C LEU A 34 -8.47 -0.75 18.07
N ASP A 35 -9.09 0.31 17.59
CA ASP A 35 -10.38 0.80 18.09
C ASP A 35 -11.55 0.03 17.48
N LYS A 36 -11.48 -0.22 16.18
CA LYS A 36 -12.52 -0.92 15.43
C LYS A 36 -11.90 -1.84 14.38
N PHE A 37 -12.51 -3.00 14.23
CA PHE A 37 -12.25 -3.92 13.13
C PHE A 37 -13.58 -4.48 12.64
N PHE A 38 -13.80 -4.49 11.34
CA PHE A 38 -15.04 -4.94 10.74
C PHE A 38 -14.76 -5.65 9.40
N VAL A 39 -15.40 -6.79 9.21
CA VAL A 39 -15.38 -7.53 7.94
C VAL A 39 -16.80 -7.58 7.39
N HIS A 40 -16.98 -7.04 6.20
CA HIS A 40 -18.21 -7.11 5.45
C HIS A 40 -18.07 -8.13 4.32
N LYS A 41 -18.74 -9.26 4.45
CA LYS A 41 -18.87 -10.25 3.39
C LYS A 41 -20.10 -9.97 2.57
N PHE A 42 -20.00 -10.12 1.26
CA PHE A 42 -21.09 -9.90 0.32
C PHE A 42 -21.08 -11.00 -0.74
N GLU A 43 -22.16 -11.08 -1.52
CA GLU A 43 -22.17 -11.93 -2.71
C GLU A 43 -21.11 -11.39 -3.67
N GLY A 44 -20.05 -12.18 -3.83
CA GLY A 44 -18.84 -11.78 -4.56
C GLY A 44 -19.10 -11.39 -6.00
N ILE A 45 -18.08 -10.83 -6.63
CA ILE A 45 -18.03 -10.66 -8.08
C ILE A 45 -17.81 -12.04 -8.72
N PRO A 46 -18.06 -12.21 -10.03
CA PRO A 46 -17.85 -13.48 -10.71
C PRO A 46 -16.44 -14.04 -10.48
N GLU A 47 -16.33 -15.37 -10.44
CA GLU A 47 -15.04 -16.06 -10.24
C GLU A 47 -13.99 -15.57 -11.26
N GLY A 48 -12.80 -15.24 -10.77
CA GLY A 48 -11.71 -14.69 -11.57
C GLY A 48 -11.84 -13.20 -11.90
N GLY A 49 -12.91 -12.53 -11.48
CA GLY A 49 -13.06 -11.08 -11.65
C GLY A 49 -12.25 -10.30 -10.61
N THR A 50 -11.92 -9.07 -10.94
CA THR A 50 -11.17 -8.15 -10.07
C THR A 50 -12.06 -7.03 -9.51
N VAL A 51 -11.62 -6.41 -8.41
CA VAL A 51 -12.29 -5.24 -7.82
C VAL A 51 -12.49 -4.13 -8.86
N LEU A 52 -11.51 -3.92 -9.75
CA LEU A 52 -11.54 -2.84 -10.74
C LEU A 52 -12.48 -3.09 -11.92
N GLU A 53 -12.91 -4.35 -12.15
CA GLU A 53 -13.91 -4.68 -13.17
C GLU A 53 -15.36 -4.39 -12.72
N HIS A 54 -15.56 -4.25 -11.39
CA HIS A 54 -16.88 -4.02 -10.79
C HIS A 54 -16.88 -2.85 -9.79
N PRO A 55 -16.35 -1.66 -10.15
CA PRO A 55 -16.09 -0.57 -9.21
C PRO A 55 -17.35 -0.05 -8.52
N ASP A 56 -18.48 0.02 -9.22
CA ASP A 56 -19.74 0.53 -8.66
C ASP A 56 -20.30 -0.42 -7.60
N LYS A 57 -20.28 -1.73 -7.87
CA LYS A 57 -20.70 -2.76 -6.90
C LYS A 57 -19.84 -2.68 -5.63
N ILE A 58 -18.53 -2.61 -5.79
CA ILE A 58 -17.60 -2.53 -4.65
C ILE A 58 -17.81 -1.23 -3.87
N ALA A 59 -18.05 -0.10 -4.53
CA ALA A 59 -18.35 1.17 -3.86
C ALA A 59 -19.66 1.09 -3.04
N ASP A 60 -20.69 0.44 -3.55
CA ASP A 60 -21.95 0.26 -2.84
C ASP A 60 -21.79 -0.69 -1.63
N GLU A 61 -21.07 -1.79 -1.78
CA GLU A 61 -20.75 -2.69 -0.67
C GLU A 61 -19.88 -1.99 0.39
N LEU A 62 -18.95 -1.12 -0.02
CA LEU A 62 -18.16 -0.31 0.91
C LEU A 62 -19.04 0.68 1.70
N LYS A 63 -20.04 1.32 1.07
CA LYS A 63 -21.02 2.16 1.79
C LYS A 63 -21.73 1.36 2.87
N ILE A 64 -22.18 0.15 2.55
CA ILE A 64 -22.84 -0.75 3.50
C ILE A 64 -21.90 -1.13 4.64
N ALA A 65 -20.65 -1.44 4.33
CA ALA A 65 -19.63 -1.76 5.32
C ALA A 65 -19.38 -0.60 6.30
N ILE A 66 -19.24 0.63 5.79
CA ILE A 66 -19.05 1.84 6.59
C ILE A 66 -20.23 2.04 7.54
N GLN A 67 -21.47 1.94 7.04
CA GLN A 67 -22.67 2.09 7.86
C GLN A 67 -22.75 1.04 8.97
N LYS A 68 -22.49 -0.22 8.67
CA LYS A 68 -22.55 -1.32 9.64
C LYS A 68 -21.41 -1.28 10.66
N SER A 69 -20.22 -0.84 10.27
CA SER A 69 -19.04 -0.79 11.15
C SER A 69 -19.12 0.34 12.19
N LYS A 70 -19.99 1.33 12.00
CA LYS A 70 -20.08 2.54 12.82
C LYS A 70 -18.75 3.30 12.90
N ILE A 71 -17.94 3.24 11.84
CA ILE A 71 -16.75 4.07 11.69
C ILE A 71 -17.19 5.51 11.55
N ASN A 72 -16.49 6.43 12.21
CA ASN A 72 -16.85 7.83 12.33
C ASN A 72 -15.83 8.80 11.70
N THR A 73 -14.83 8.27 10.98
CA THR A 73 -13.89 9.07 10.19
C THR A 73 -14.24 9.03 8.71
N SER A 74 -13.97 10.12 8.02
CA SER A 74 -14.10 10.20 6.56
C SER A 74 -12.79 9.98 5.82
N ASN A 75 -11.64 10.04 6.49
CA ASN A 75 -10.35 9.82 5.87
C ASN A 75 -10.02 8.32 5.78
N ALA A 76 -9.56 7.88 4.62
CA ALA A 76 -9.25 6.48 4.36
C ALA A 76 -7.81 6.27 3.88
N ALA A 77 -7.18 5.21 4.40
CA ALA A 77 -5.98 4.61 3.85
C ALA A 77 -6.37 3.31 3.14
N ILE A 78 -5.96 3.14 1.90
CA ILE A 78 -6.23 1.92 1.13
C ILE A 78 -4.95 1.13 0.91
N ALA A 79 -5.07 -0.20 1.03
CA ALA A 79 -4.06 -1.14 0.58
C ALA A 79 -4.53 -1.77 -0.75
N ILE A 80 -3.80 -1.47 -1.84
CA ILE A 80 -4.07 -2.07 -3.15
C ILE A 80 -3.33 -3.41 -3.27
N PRO A 81 -3.86 -4.38 -4.05
CA PRO A 81 -3.22 -5.68 -4.21
C PRO A 81 -1.86 -5.58 -4.88
N VAL A 82 -0.99 -6.55 -4.60
CA VAL A 82 0.38 -6.61 -5.17
C VAL A 82 0.35 -6.73 -6.69
N THR A 83 -0.71 -7.33 -7.24
CA THR A 83 -0.94 -7.46 -8.69
C THR A 83 -1.14 -6.12 -9.40
N SER A 84 -1.51 -5.05 -8.67
CA SER A 84 -1.60 -3.68 -9.19
C SER A 84 -0.29 -2.90 -9.08
N ALA A 85 0.82 -3.55 -8.72
CA ALA A 85 2.12 -2.91 -8.59
C ALA A 85 3.23 -3.72 -9.25
N ILE A 86 4.20 -3.03 -9.83
CA ILE A 86 5.48 -3.58 -10.26
C ILE A 86 6.47 -3.32 -9.14
N ILE A 87 7.00 -4.37 -8.54
CA ILE A 87 7.98 -4.28 -7.45
C ILE A 87 9.26 -4.97 -7.91
N ARG A 88 10.37 -4.24 -7.88
CA ARG A 88 11.69 -4.74 -8.30
C ARG A 88 12.77 -4.23 -7.35
N VAL A 89 13.77 -5.04 -7.13
CA VAL A 89 15.06 -4.59 -6.62
C VAL A 89 16.00 -4.55 -7.81
N VAL A 90 16.53 -3.36 -8.08
CA VAL A 90 17.45 -3.13 -9.20
C VAL A 90 18.80 -2.72 -8.67
N THR A 91 19.87 -3.27 -9.26
CA THR A 91 21.24 -2.92 -8.92
C THR A 91 21.77 -1.90 -9.93
N SER A 92 22.31 -0.79 -9.44
CA SER A 92 22.91 0.27 -10.23
C SER A 92 24.34 0.56 -9.76
N PRO A 93 25.17 1.28 -10.54
CA PRO A 93 26.39 1.86 -10.02
C PRO A 93 26.13 2.69 -8.76
N LEU A 94 27.11 2.72 -7.87
CA LEU A 94 27.03 3.53 -6.66
C LEU A 94 26.97 5.02 -7.01
N MET A 95 25.96 5.70 -6.50
CA MET A 95 25.71 7.13 -6.70
C MET A 95 25.53 7.82 -5.35
N THR A 96 25.86 9.09 -5.28
CA THR A 96 25.42 9.98 -4.21
C THR A 96 23.91 10.23 -4.32
N ASP A 97 23.30 10.80 -3.30
CA ASP A 97 21.88 11.15 -3.34
C ASP A 97 21.58 12.21 -4.41
N GLU A 98 22.51 13.14 -4.66
CA GLU A 98 22.38 14.18 -5.69
C GLU A 98 22.44 13.58 -7.10
N GLU A 99 23.39 12.66 -7.34
CA GLU A 99 23.53 11.95 -8.61
C GLU A 99 22.30 11.09 -8.89
N LEU A 100 21.80 10.36 -7.86
CA LEU A 100 20.60 9.54 -7.97
C LEU A 100 19.36 10.40 -8.30
N ASN A 101 19.17 11.52 -7.62
CA ASN A 101 18.07 12.44 -7.90
C ASN A 101 18.13 12.99 -9.33
N THR A 102 19.33 13.30 -9.81
CA THR A 102 19.53 13.75 -11.20
C THR A 102 19.19 12.64 -12.20
N ALA A 103 19.66 11.41 -11.95
CA ALA A 103 19.42 10.26 -12.82
C ALA A 103 17.92 9.89 -12.88
N ILE A 104 17.21 10.00 -11.76
CA ILE A 104 15.76 9.77 -11.67
C ILE A 104 15.00 10.85 -12.44
N SER A 105 15.41 12.12 -12.30
CA SER A 105 14.73 13.25 -12.96
C SER A 105 14.86 13.22 -14.49
N SER A 106 15.84 12.48 -15.01
CA SER A 106 16.04 12.32 -16.46
C SER A 106 15.29 11.12 -17.05
N ASP A 107 14.52 10.38 -16.26
CA ASP A 107 13.80 9.14 -16.60
C ASP A 107 14.70 8.00 -17.12
N SER A 108 15.91 8.32 -17.56
CA SER A 108 16.85 7.38 -18.17
C SER A 108 17.28 6.23 -17.26
N LEU A 109 17.25 6.44 -15.93
CA LEU A 109 17.59 5.40 -14.96
C LEU A 109 16.58 4.26 -15.03
N TRP A 110 15.30 4.57 -15.00
CA TRP A 110 14.24 3.55 -14.96
C TRP A 110 14.06 2.87 -16.31
N GLU A 111 14.16 3.60 -17.41
CA GLU A 111 14.11 3.02 -18.75
C GLU A 111 15.17 1.93 -18.97
N ASN A 112 16.35 2.13 -18.39
CA ASN A 112 17.44 1.15 -18.51
C ASN A 112 17.35 -0.01 -17.50
N LEU A 113 16.81 0.21 -16.31
CA LEU A 113 16.81 -0.77 -15.21
C LEU A 113 15.49 -1.54 -15.09
N VAL A 114 14.38 -0.95 -15.52
CA VAL A 114 13.04 -1.53 -15.38
C VAL A 114 12.35 -1.52 -16.74
N GLN A 115 12.02 -2.72 -17.25
CA GLN A 115 11.21 -2.83 -18.45
C GLN A 115 9.73 -2.66 -18.08
N LEU A 116 9.21 -1.46 -18.31
CA LEU A 116 7.79 -1.16 -18.20
C LEU A 116 7.10 -1.40 -19.56
N THR A 117 5.83 -1.75 -19.53
CA THR A 117 5.02 -1.99 -20.74
C THR A 117 4.48 -0.71 -21.35
N ASP A 118 4.36 0.34 -20.54
CA ASP A 118 3.83 1.64 -20.93
C ASP A 118 4.85 2.74 -20.59
N ASN A 119 4.54 4.00 -20.91
CA ASN A 119 5.42 5.13 -20.63
C ASN A 119 5.57 5.37 -19.10
N LEU A 120 6.71 5.87 -18.66
CA LEU A 120 6.94 6.18 -17.24
C LEU A 120 5.90 7.16 -16.66
N GLU A 121 5.43 8.10 -17.46
CA GLU A 121 4.39 9.09 -17.09
C GLU A 121 3.03 8.47 -16.77
N ASP A 122 2.77 7.22 -17.21
CA ASP A 122 1.55 6.49 -16.91
C ASP A 122 1.57 5.82 -15.52
N TYR A 123 2.70 5.93 -14.81
CA TYR A 123 2.90 5.30 -13.50
C TYR A 123 3.14 6.32 -12.39
N SER A 124 2.65 5.98 -11.21
CA SER A 124 3.16 6.55 -9.96
C SER A 124 4.35 5.72 -9.50
N ILE A 125 5.51 6.35 -9.37
CA ILE A 125 6.76 5.67 -9.06
C ILE A 125 7.22 6.06 -7.66
N PHE A 126 7.59 5.06 -6.87
CA PHE A 126 8.31 5.19 -5.61
C PHE A 126 9.63 4.43 -5.69
N HIS A 127 10.66 4.97 -5.07
CA HIS A 127 11.95 4.30 -4.95
C HIS A 127 12.56 4.50 -3.58
N GLN A 128 13.40 3.56 -3.17
CA GLN A 128 14.16 3.63 -1.94
C GLN A 128 15.49 2.89 -2.12
N VAL A 129 16.59 3.54 -1.76
CA VAL A 129 17.89 2.86 -1.63
C VAL A 129 17.84 1.93 -0.44
N ILE A 130 18.05 0.63 -0.67
CA ILE A 130 17.99 -0.40 0.36
C ILE A 130 19.37 -0.90 0.78
N ASN A 131 20.38 -0.73 -0.10
CA ASN A 131 21.75 -1.14 0.18
C ASN A 131 22.73 -0.28 -0.61
N ARG A 132 23.93 -0.03 -0.03
CA ARG A 132 25.09 0.58 -0.71
C ARG A 132 26.31 -0.27 -0.46
N ASN A 133 26.85 -0.87 -1.52
CA ASN A 133 28.02 -1.71 -1.48
C ASN A 133 29.26 -0.93 -1.99
N GLN A 134 30.06 -0.42 -1.05
CA GLN A 134 31.27 0.33 -1.38
C GLN A 134 32.36 -0.53 -2.03
N LYS A 135 32.39 -1.85 -1.74
CA LYS A 135 33.42 -2.73 -2.27
C LYS A 135 33.21 -3.00 -3.77
N ASP A 136 31.95 -3.21 -4.16
CA ASP A 136 31.60 -3.53 -5.53
C ASP A 136 31.20 -2.29 -6.33
N ASN A 137 31.22 -1.13 -5.69
CA ASN A 137 30.81 0.16 -6.26
C ASN A 137 29.37 0.09 -6.87
N THR A 138 28.46 -0.54 -6.12
CA THR A 138 27.05 -0.72 -6.51
C THR A 138 26.11 -0.29 -5.42
N MET A 139 24.85 -0.10 -5.78
CA MET A 139 23.74 0.13 -4.85
C MET A 139 22.49 -0.61 -5.31
N ASP A 140 21.69 -1.07 -4.35
CA ASP A 140 20.41 -1.71 -4.62
C ASP A 140 19.28 -0.73 -4.31
N ILE A 141 18.37 -0.60 -5.26
CA ILE A 141 17.24 0.32 -5.19
C ILE A 141 15.96 -0.50 -5.28
N LEU A 142 15.10 -0.38 -4.27
CA LEU A 142 13.71 -0.82 -4.36
C LEU A 142 12.97 0.14 -5.29
N PHE A 143 12.39 -0.41 -6.33
CA PHE A 143 11.54 0.29 -7.28
C PHE A 143 10.11 -0.25 -7.16
N VAL A 144 9.15 0.65 -7.04
CA VAL A 144 7.73 0.34 -6.99
C VAL A 144 6.99 1.25 -7.95
N ALA A 145 6.21 0.68 -8.85
CA ALA A 145 5.38 1.44 -9.77
C ALA A 145 3.96 0.87 -9.83
N SER A 146 2.97 1.75 -9.85
CA SER A 146 1.57 1.38 -10.07
C SER A 146 0.98 2.27 -11.14
N LYS A 147 0.15 1.71 -12.02
CA LYS A 147 -0.52 2.49 -13.07
C LYS A 147 -1.42 3.56 -12.45
N LEU A 148 -1.31 4.78 -12.96
CA LEU A 148 -2.16 5.89 -12.53
C LEU A 148 -3.65 5.59 -12.77
N THR A 149 -3.98 4.84 -13.81
CA THR A 149 -5.35 4.37 -14.09
C THR A 149 -5.90 3.51 -12.95
N ASP A 150 -5.12 2.57 -12.44
CA ASP A 150 -5.51 1.69 -11.33
C ASP A 150 -5.65 2.48 -10.03
N ILE A 151 -4.67 3.33 -9.71
CA ILE A 151 -4.71 4.23 -8.55
C ILE A 151 -5.96 5.10 -8.58
N ASN A 152 -6.27 5.70 -9.74
CA ASN A 152 -7.46 6.53 -9.91
C ASN A 152 -8.76 5.71 -9.75
N SER A 153 -8.79 4.47 -10.25
CA SER A 153 -9.95 3.59 -10.13
C SER A 153 -10.22 3.22 -8.66
N TYR A 154 -9.21 2.80 -7.91
CA TYR A 154 -9.32 2.57 -6.46
C TYR A 154 -9.74 3.84 -5.71
N THR A 155 -9.13 4.97 -6.03
CA THR A 155 -9.47 6.28 -5.45
C THR A 155 -10.94 6.63 -5.68
N ASN A 156 -11.47 6.37 -6.88
CA ASN A 156 -12.86 6.65 -7.21
C ASN A 156 -13.83 5.73 -6.45
N ILE A 157 -13.51 4.44 -6.27
CA ILE A 157 -14.31 3.53 -5.44
C ILE A 157 -14.46 4.11 -4.02
N ILE A 158 -13.36 4.54 -3.40
CA ILE A 158 -13.35 5.12 -2.05
C ILE A 158 -14.18 6.41 -2.00
N LYS A 159 -14.01 7.31 -2.98
CA LYS A 159 -14.77 8.57 -3.06
C LYS A 159 -16.26 8.32 -3.26
N ASN A 160 -16.62 7.40 -4.14
CA ASN A 160 -18.01 7.03 -4.42
C ASN A 160 -18.69 6.40 -3.18
N ALA A 161 -17.93 5.77 -2.31
CA ALA A 161 -18.42 5.29 -1.02
C ALA A 161 -18.56 6.38 0.06
N GLY A 162 -18.15 7.60 -0.22
CA GLY A 162 -18.25 8.76 0.69
C GLY A 162 -17.05 8.95 1.59
N LEU A 163 -15.92 8.30 1.30
CA LEU A 163 -14.65 8.49 2.03
C LEU A 163 -13.69 9.37 1.23
N ASN A 164 -12.75 9.98 1.95
CA ASN A 164 -11.65 10.76 1.40
C ASN A 164 -10.36 9.94 1.40
N PRO A 165 -9.85 9.46 0.26
CA PRO A 165 -8.60 8.70 0.20
C PRO A 165 -7.41 9.63 0.45
N VAL A 166 -6.72 9.44 1.56
CA VAL A 166 -5.56 10.25 1.97
C VAL A 166 -4.24 9.49 1.85
N ILE A 167 -4.30 8.15 1.89
CA ILE A 167 -3.14 7.27 1.75
C ILE A 167 -3.51 6.13 0.81
N ILE A 168 -2.60 5.82 -0.11
CA ILE A 168 -2.63 4.59 -0.92
C ILE A 168 -1.28 3.91 -0.72
N ASP A 169 -1.32 2.65 -0.37
CA ASP A 169 -0.13 1.81 -0.20
C ASP A 169 -0.33 0.46 -0.90
N VAL A 170 0.73 -0.26 -1.16
CA VAL A 170 0.66 -1.62 -1.66
C VAL A 170 0.58 -2.59 -0.49
N LYS A 171 -0.30 -3.58 -0.57
CA LYS A 171 -0.66 -4.52 0.51
C LYS A 171 0.56 -5.12 1.22
N CYS A 172 1.59 -5.54 0.49
CA CYS A 172 2.79 -6.12 1.11
C CYS A 172 3.55 -5.14 2.00
N PHE A 173 3.59 -3.84 1.67
CA PHE A 173 4.25 -2.83 2.50
C PHE A 173 3.39 -2.44 3.70
N ALA A 174 2.07 -2.35 3.52
CA ALA A 174 1.14 -2.14 4.63
C ALA A 174 1.23 -3.29 5.64
N LEU A 175 1.27 -4.55 5.17
CA LEU A 175 1.43 -5.73 6.00
C LEU A 175 2.77 -5.74 6.73
N LYS A 176 3.87 -5.44 6.02
CA LYS A 176 5.20 -5.29 6.64
C LYS A 176 5.17 -4.25 7.77
N SER A 177 4.60 -3.08 7.52
CA SER A 177 4.51 -2.02 8.52
C SER A 177 3.71 -2.44 9.75
N ALA A 178 2.62 -3.19 9.56
CA ALA A 178 1.83 -3.74 10.67
C ALA A 178 2.62 -4.77 11.50
N VAL A 179 3.37 -5.67 10.85
CA VAL A 179 4.21 -6.66 11.52
C VAL A 179 5.33 -5.98 12.31
N ASP A 180 5.97 -4.96 11.75
CA ASP A 180 7.01 -4.18 12.45
C ASP A 180 6.45 -3.54 13.73
N GLN A 181 5.23 -2.97 13.68
CA GLN A 181 4.55 -2.40 14.85
C GLN A 181 4.25 -3.46 15.92
N VAL A 182 3.74 -4.62 15.53
CA VAL A 182 3.47 -5.74 16.46
C VAL A 182 4.76 -6.23 17.11
N ASN A 183 5.85 -6.37 16.36
CA ASN A 183 7.15 -6.77 16.90
C ASN A 183 7.70 -5.76 17.91
N GLN A 184 7.56 -4.46 17.64
CA GLN A 184 7.95 -3.41 18.60
C GLN A 184 7.13 -3.49 19.89
N LEU A 185 5.80 -3.70 19.79
CA LEU A 185 4.92 -3.80 20.96
C LEU A 185 5.19 -5.06 21.81
N THR A 186 5.65 -6.15 21.19
CA THR A 186 5.90 -7.42 21.86
C THR A 186 7.32 -7.57 22.39
N ASN A 187 8.16 -6.51 22.29
CA ASN A 187 9.58 -6.53 22.67
C ASN A 187 10.34 -7.76 22.14
N LYS A 188 9.95 -8.26 20.99
CA LYS A 188 10.74 -9.27 20.30
C LYS A 188 12.04 -8.61 19.86
N THR A 189 13.09 -8.87 20.63
CA THR A 189 14.44 -8.39 20.36
C THR A 189 14.93 -8.89 19.01
N GLU A 190 15.81 -8.12 18.40
CA GLU A 190 16.38 -8.26 17.06
C GLU A 190 17.14 -9.56 16.76
N ASP A 191 17.11 -10.56 17.64
CA ASP A 191 17.79 -11.85 17.46
C ASP A 191 17.10 -12.80 16.47
N ALA A 192 15.94 -12.46 15.95
CA ALA A 192 15.30 -13.22 14.87
C ALA A 192 15.83 -12.71 13.51
N ASN A 193 16.79 -13.41 12.96
CA ASN A 193 17.53 -13.01 11.76
C ASN A 193 16.66 -12.71 10.52
N LEU A 194 15.49 -13.35 10.38
CA LEU A 194 14.54 -13.11 9.30
C LEU A 194 13.13 -13.55 9.72
N THR A 195 12.13 -12.75 9.42
CA THR A 195 10.72 -13.11 9.60
C THR A 195 10.04 -13.17 8.24
N ALA A 196 9.44 -14.32 7.91
CA ALA A 196 8.57 -14.45 6.75
C ALA A 196 7.11 -14.28 7.19
N VAL A 197 6.36 -13.50 6.43
CA VAL A 197 4.92 -13.32 6.60
C VAL A 197 4.23 -13.94 5.39
N LEU A 198 3.36 -14.90 5.66
CA LEU A 198 2.57 -15.57 4.63
C LEU A 198 1.11 -15.18 4.83
N GLU A 199 0.50 -14.67 3.79
CA GLU A 199 -0.93 -14.37 3.73
C GLU A 199 -1.61 -15.35 2.78
N PHE A 200 -2.68 -15.97 3.24
CA PHE A 200 -3.52 -16.84 2.43
C PHE A 200 -4.92 -16.22 2.37
N GLY A 201 -5.31 -15.78 1.19
CA GLY A 201 -6.66 -15.30 0.89
C GLY A 201 -7.49 -16.35 0.16
N LEU A 202 -8.80 -16.17 0.15
CA LEU A 202 -9.71 -17.03 -0.65
C LEU A 202 -9.66 -16.64 -2.13
N ASP A 203 -9.27 -15.41 -2.43
CA ASP A 203 -9.34 -14.78 -3.74
C ASP A 203 -7.95 -14.33 -4.26
N GLU A 204 -6.86 -14.83 -3.64
CA GLU A 204 -5.47 -14.52 -3.99
C GLU A 204 -4.60 -15.78 -4.02
#